data_c1fd27d564d8ec73dabfc3d3542e7bb4
#
_entry.id   c1fd27d564d8ec73dabfc3d3542e7bb4
#
_cell.length_a   1.000
_cell.length_b   1.000
_cell.length_c   1.000
_cell.angle_alpha   90.00
_cell.angle_beta   90.00
_cell.angle_gamma   90.00
#
_symmetry.space_group_name_H-M   'P 1'
#
loop_
_entity.id
_entity.type
_entity.pdbx_description
1 polymer ?
#
loop_
_entity_poly.entity_id
_entity_poly.type
_entity_poly.pdbx_seq_one_letter_code
_entity_poly.pdbx_strand_id
1 'polypeptide(L)'
;MNRRTWKKQESEYAKLINGQRIPVTGRSGSDVPDITSHTIVGEVKKSSTGQCVSLKTLKALRGIKEVGRIENKFPVLFQAHKEKGKRDIEHVVTMYLDDFLEIAEHLISDNDEQNKLIESRKDMPI
;
A
#
# COMPACT_ATOMS: atom_id res chain seq x y z
N MET A 1 14.90 5.54 -13.94
CA MET A 1 14.09 6.51 -13.21
C MET A 1 14.96 7.23 -12.19
N ASN A 2 14.86 8.55 -12.10
CA ASN A 2 15.67 9.30 -11.17
C ASN A 2 15.08 9.36 -9.75
N ARG A 3 15.87 9.80 -8.78
CA ARG A 3 15.48 9.90 -7.38
C ARG A 3 14.24 10.78 -7.15
N ARG A 4 14.07 11.86 -7.92
CA ARG A 4 12.92 12.77 -7.81
C ARG A 4 11.59 12.07 -8.05
N THR A 5 11.53 11.29 -9.12
CA THR A 5 10.29 10.56 -9.49
C THR A 5 9.93 9.53 -8.44
N TRP A 6 10.93 8.84 -7.90
CA TRP A 6 10.74 7.84 -6.86
C TRP A 6 10.21 8.45 -5.57
N LYS A 7 10.82 9.54 -5.11
CA LYS A 7 10.38 10.26 -3.91
C LYS A 7 8.96 10.82 -4.07
N LYS A 8 8.66 11.33 -5.24
CA LYS A 8 7.32 11.84 -5.56
C LYS A 8 6.27 10.72 -5.46
N GLN A 9 6.58 9.55 -6.01
CA GLN A 9 5.68 8.39 -5.97
C GLN A 9 5.44 7.93 -4.52
N GLU A 10 6.49 7.84 -3.72
CA GLU A 10 6.36 7.50 -2.30
C GLU A 10 5.48 8.51 -1.56
N SER A 11 5.69 9.80 -1.82
CA SER A 11 4.91 10.88 -1.20
C SER A 11 3.44 10.83 -1.60
N GLU A 12 3.15 10.52 -2.85
CA GLU A 12 1.77 10.38 -3.33
C GLU A 12 1.04 9.22 -2.66
N TYR A 13 1.69 8.06 -2.55
CA TYR A 13 1.11 6.92 -1.85
C TYR A 13 0.91 7.21 -0.36
N ALA A 14 1.88 7.88 0.28
CA ALA A 14 1.76 8.26 1.69
C ALA A 14 0.54 9.15 1.93
N LYS A 15 0.28 10.11 1.05
CA LYS A 15 -0.90 10.98 1.14
C LYS A 15 -2.21 10.19 1.06
N LEU A 16 -2.26 9.18 0.21
CA LEU A 16 -3.46 8.36 0.04
C LEU A 16 -3.86 7.62 1.31
N ILE A 17 -2.91 7.31 2.17
CA ILE A 17 -3.16 6.61 3.43
C ILE A 17 -3.09 7.52 4.65
N ASN A 18 -3.09 8.84 4.44
CA ASN A 18 -2.93 9.86 5.49
C ASN A 18 -1.67 9.63 6.32
N GLY A 19 -0.60 9.26 5.65
CA GLY A 19 0.67 8.92 6.28
C GLY A 19 1.81 9.82 5.84
N GLN A 20 3.01 9.35 6.08
CA GLN A 20 4.25 10.07 5.81
C GLN A 20 5.25 9.18 5.09
N ARG A 21 6.06 9.79 4.25
CA ARG A 21 7.22 9.16 3.66
C ARG A 21 8.34 9.10 4.72
N ILE A 22 9.02 7.98 4.80
CA ILE A 22 10.17 7.82 5.70
C ILE A 22 11.43 8.21 4.93
N PRO A 23 12.16 9.26 5.36
CA PRO A 23 13.38 9.69 4.66
C PRO A 23 14.47 8.62 4.67
N VAL A 24 15.22 8.53 3.59
CA VAL A 24 16.34 7.58 3.47
C VAL A 24 17.37 7.82 4.57
N THR A 25 17.64 9.07 4.93
CA THR A 25 18.61 9.44 5.95
C THR A 25 18.23 8.98 7.35
N GLY A 26 16.95 8.72 7.60
CA GLY A 26 16.46 8.20 8.88
C GLY A 26 16.38 6.69 8.96
N ARG A 27 16.79 5.99 7.92
CA ARG A 27 16.67 4.54 7.85
C ARG A 27 17.95 3.85 8.31
N SER A 28 17.78 2.84 9.17
CA SER A 28 18.87 1.95 9.55
C SER A 28 18.54 0.54 9.05
N GLY A 29 19.21 0.11 7.98
CA GLY A 29 19.02 -1.21 7.43
C GLY A 29 17.89 -1.33 6.41
N SER A 30 17.70 -2.55 5.89
CA SER A 30 16.78 -2.86 4.79
C SER A 30 15.32 -3.07 5.21
N ASP A 31 15.06 -3.16 6.50
CA ASP A 31 13.72 -3.51 7.02
C ASP A 31 12.84 -2.30 7.31
N VAL A 32 13.33 -1.10 7.04
CA VAL A 32 12.57 0.13 7.28
C VAL A 32 11.60 0.36 6.12
N PRO A 33 10.30 0.51 6.37
CA PRO A 33 9.32 0.76 5.30
C PRO A 33 9.53 2.13 4.64
N ASP A 34 9.04 2.27 3.42
CA ASP A 34 9.14 3.53 2.67
C ASP A 34 8.14 4.58 3.13
N ILE A 35 6.97 4.13 3.54
CA ILE A 35 5.88 5.01 4.01
C ILE A 35 5.21 4.41 5.24
N THR A 36 4.62 5.26 6.06
CA THR A 36 3.92 4.82 7.25
C THR A 36 2.74 5.73 7.56
N SER A 37 1.72 5.17 8.18
CA SER A 37 0.60 5.90 8.76
C SER A 37 0.33 5.31 10.14
N HIS A 38 -0.74 5.74 10.78
CA HIS A 38 -1.11 5.19 12.10
C HIS A 38 -1.40 3.69 12.04
N THR A 39 -1.97 3.22 10.95
CA THR A 39 -2.44 1.83 10.82
C THR A 39 -1.77 1.04 9.70
N ILE A 40 -1.03 1.68 8.82
CA ILE A 40 -0.47 1.06 7.63
C ILE A 40 1.01 1.36 7.50
N VAL A 41 1.80 0.34 7.22
CA VAL A 41 3.19 0.52 6.75
C VAL A 41 3.25 0.00 5.33
N GLY A 42 4.00 0.69 4.49
CA GLY A 42 4.07 0.33 3.08
C GLY A 42 5.47 0.38 2.51
N GLU A 43 5.69 -0.46 1.54
CA GLU A 43 6.88 -0.44 0.73
C GLU A 43 6.49 -0.14 -0.70
N VAL A 44 7.20 0.77 -1.34
CA VAL A 44 6.91 1.18 -2.70
C VAL A 44 7.90 0.52 -3.64
N LYS A 45 7.41 -0.27 -4.57
CA LYS A 45 8.21 -0.93 -5.57
C LYS A 45 7.88 -0.43 -6.96
N LYS A 46 8.88 -0.22 -7.76
CA LYS A 46 8.73 0.14 -9.16
C LYS A 46 9.81 -0.55 -9.97
N SER A 47 9.41 -1.22 -11.03
CA SER A 47 10.33 -1.90 -11.92
C SER A 47 10.80 -0.96 -13.03
N SER A 48 12.09 -0.98 -13.34
CA SER A 48 12.63 -0.26 -14.50
C SER A 48 12.09 -0.82 -15.82
N THR A 49 11.61 -2.05 -15.81
CA THR A 49 11.00 -2.69 -16.98
C THR A 49 9.47 -2.50 -17.01
N GLY A 50 8.90 -1.87 -15.98
CA GLY A 50 7.47 -1.70 -15.86
C GLY A 50 6.71 -2.93 -15.36
N GLN A 51 7.42 -3.96 -14.90
CA GLN A 51 6.82 -5.23 -14.51
C GLN A 51 7.03 -5.56 -13.04
N CYS A 52 6.56 -4.68 -12.13
CA CYS A 52 6.54 -5.00 -10.70
C CYS A 52 5.54 -6.09 -10.37
N VAL A 53 4.40 -6.08 -11.04
CA VAL A 53 3.35 -7.10 -10.93
C VAL A 53 3.40 -7.93 -12.19
N SER A 54 3.41 -9.26 -12.07
CA SER A 54 3.49 -10.11 -13.24
C SER A 54 2.29 -9.89 -14.18
N LEU A 55 2.52 -10.01 -15.46
CA LEU A 55 1.46 -9.86 -16.47
C LEU A 55 0.36 -10.91 -16.26
N LYS A 56 0.74 -12.12 -15.85
CA LYS A 56 -0.22 -13.19 -15.54
C LYS A 56 -1.18 -12.78 -14.43
N THR A 57 -0.64 -12.19 -13.36
CA THR A 57 -1.44 -11.67 -12.23
C THR A 57 -2.37 -10.55 -12.69
N LEU A 58 -1.86 -9.60 -13.47
CA LEU A 58 -2.68 -8.50 -13.99
C LEU A 58 -3.80 -8.99 -14.91
N LYS A 59 -3.50 -9.95 -15.77
CA LYS A 59 -4.51 -10.51 -16.66
C LYS A 59 -5.63 -11.22 -15.88
N ALA A 60 -5.27 -11.96 -14.84
CA ALA A 60 -6.26 -12.62 -13.99
C ALA A 60 -7.13 -11.59 -13.27
N LEU A 61 -6.52 -10.54 -12.71
CA LEU A 61 -7.24 -9.49 -12.02
C LEU A 61 -8.16 -8.71 -12.98
N ARG A 62 -7.68 -8.40 -14.19
CA ARG A 62 -8.49 -7.76 -15.23
C ARG A 62 -9.68 -8.62 -15.64
N GLY A 63 -9.49 -9.94 -15.67
CA GLY A 63 -10.57 -10.87 -16.02
C GLY A 63 -11.74 -10.83 -15.04
N ILE A 64 -11.48 -10.71 -13.74
CA ILE A 64 -12.55 -10.65 -12.73
C ILE A 64 -13.05 -9.23 -12.48
N LYS A 65 -12.33 -8.21 -12.94
CA LYS A 65 -12.72 -6.80 -12.78
C LYS A 65 -14.10 -6.53 -13.37
N GLU A 66 -14.36 -7.02 -14.55
CA GLU A 66 -15.63 -6.80 -15.25
C GLU A 66 -16.80 -7.47 -14.53
N VAL A 67 -16.58 -8.67 -14.02
CA VAL A 67 -17.58 -9.38 -13.21
C VAL A 67 -17.88 -8.58 -11.94
N GLY A 68 -16.85 -8.08 -11.28
CA GLY A 68 -17.00 -7.26 -10.07
C GLY A 68 -17.79 -5.99 -10.36
N ARG A 69 -17.52 -5.34 -11.49
CA ARG A 69 -18.24 -4.12 -11.89
C ARG A 69 -19.73 -4.42 -12.12
N ILE A 70 -20.04 -5.51 -12.81
CA ILE A 70 -21.43 -5.90 -13.10
C ILE A 70 -22.19 -6.28 -11.84
N GLU A 71 -21.54 -7.01 -10.93
CA GLU A 71 -22.15 -7.48 -9.68
C GLU A 71 -22.01 -6.51 -8.51
N ASN A 72 -21.36 -5.37 -8.72
CA ASN A 72 -21.06 -4.37 -7.67
C ASN A 72 -20.30 -5.00 -6.49
N LYS A 73 -19.22 -5.70 -6.82
CA LYS A 73 -18.34 -6.36 -5.86
C LYS A 73 -16.89 -6.03 -6.15
N PHE A 74 -16.04 -6.13 -5.13
CA PHE A 74 -14.61 -5.89 -5.29
C PHE A 74 -13.93 -7.09 -5.95
N PRO A 75 -13.22 -6.88 -7.08
CA PRO A 75 -12.42 -7.95 -7.68
C PRO A 75 -11.13 -8.14 -6.87
N VAL A 76 -10.94 -9.35 -6.38
CA VAL A 76 -9.77 -9.68 -5.56
C VAL A 76 -9.17 -10.99 -6.05
N LEU A 77 -7.86 -10.99 -6.23
CA LEU A 77 -7.13 -12.20 -6.60
C LEU A 77 -6.45 -12.78 -5.37
N PHE A 78 -6.85 -13.99 -4.98
CA PHE A 78 -6.21 -14.72 -3.89
C PHE A 78 -5.10 -15.58 -4.48
N GLN A 79 -3.93 -15.54 -3.89
CA GLN A 79 -2.78 -16.28 -4.39
C GLN A 79 -2.08 -17.03 -3.27
N ALA A 80 -1.72 -18.27 -3.55
CA ALA A 80 -0.92 -19.08 -2.65
C ALA A 80 0.45 -19.28 -3.30
N HIS A 81 1.50 -18.95 -2.56
CA HIS A 81 2.87 -19.08 -3.05
C HIS A 81 3.66 -20.05 -2.18
N LYS A 82 4.25 -21.03 -2.81
CA LYS A 82 5.15 -21.99 -2.16
C LYS A 82 6.50 -21.96 -2.86
N GLU A 83 7.53 -21.60 -2.12
CA GLU A 83 8.88 -21.66 -2.65
C GLU A 83 9.36 -23.11 -2.74
N LYS A 84 10.14 -23.40 -3.78
CA LYS A 84 10.73 -24.72 -3.97
C LYS A 84 11.57 -25.10 -2.75
N GLY A 85 11.31 -26.26 -2.18
CA GLY A 85 12.06 -26.77 -1.02
C GLY A 85 11.54 -26.29 0.33
N LYS A 86 10.54 -25.40 0.36
CA LYS A 86 9.91 -24.93 1.61
C LYS A 86 8.54 -25.59 1.77
N ARG A 87 8.14 -25.82 3.02
CA ARG A 87 6.84 -26.41 3.34
C ARG A 87 5.74 -25.37 3.47
N ASP A 88 6.10 -24.17 3.93
CA ASP A 88 5.12 -23.13 4.21
C ASP A 88 4.58 -22.51 2.93
N ILE A 89 3.29 -22.24 2.95
CA ILE A 89 2.60 -21.55 1.86
C ILE A 89 2.27 -20.16 2.35
N GLU A 90 2.69 -19.15 1.60
CA GLU A 90 2.32 -17.77 1.88
C GLU A 90 1.06 -17.44 1.08
N HIS A 91 0.08 -16.87 1.76
CA HIS A 91 -1.19 -16.49 1.15
C HIS A 91 -1.25 -14.98 1.04
N VAL A 92 -1.47 -14.49 -0.17
CA VAL A 92 -1.51 -13.06 -0.44
C VAL A 92 -2.77 -12.71 -1.24
N VAL A 93 -3.16 -11.47 -1.19
CA VAL A 93 -4.23 -10.95 -2.04
C VAL A 93 -3.69 -9.82 -2.90
N THR A 94 -4.17 -9.74 -4.12
CA THR A 94 -3.87 -8.64 -5.04
C THR A 94 -5.18 -7.99 -5.44
N MET A 95 -5.23 -6.67 -5.38
CA MET A 95 -6.40 -5.92 -5.77
C MET A 95 -5.98 -4.55 -6.28
N TYR A 96 -6.89 -3.85 -6.93
CA TYR A 96 -6.62 -2.49 -7.39
C TYR A 96 -6.52 -1.52 -6.21
N LEU A 97 -5.65 -0.53 -6.34
CA LEU A 97 -5.43 0.49 -5.30
C LEU A 97 -6.72 1.21 -4.92
N ASP A 98 -7.53 1.60 -5.90
CA ASP A 98 -8.78 2.31 -5.62
C ASP A 98 -9.74 1.47 -4.77
N ASP A 99 -9.82 0.18 -5.04
CA ASP A 99 -10.64 -0.76 -4.27
C ASP A 99 -10.09 -0.94 -2.87
N PHE A 100 -8.77 -1.05 -2.75
CA PHE A 100 -8.10 -1.13 -1.45
C PHE A 100 -8.42 0.09 -0.60
N LEU A 101 -8.32 1.29 -1.18
CA LEU A 101 -8.59 2.54 -0.46
C LEU A 101 -10.03 2.61 0.03
N GLU A 102 -10.97 2.13 -0.76
CA GLU A 102 -12.38 2.08 -0.37
C GLU A 102 -12.62 1.12 0.78
N ILE A 103 -12.04 -0.08 0.73
CA ILE A 103 -12.14 -1.06 1.82
C ILE A 103 -11.45 -0.55 3.09
N ALA A 104 -10.31 0.10 2.92
CA ALA A 104 -9.48 0.58 4.03
C ALA A 104 -9.90 1.95 4.56
N GLU A 105 -11.00 2.50 4.10
CA GLU A 105 -11.47 3.84 4.47
C GLU A 105 -11.48 4.06 5.98
N HIS A 106 -11.97 3.11 6.76
CA HIS A 106 -11.99 3.21 8.21
C HIS A 106 -10.60 3.31 8.82
N LEU A 107 -9.66 2.51 8.34
CA LEU A 107 -8.27 2.54 8.82
C LEU A 107 -7.61 3.88 8.51
N ILE A 108 -7.91 4.43 7.34
CA ILE A 108 -7.34 5.72 6.90
C ILE A 108 -7.99 6.87 7.67
N SER A 109 -9.30 6.84 7.89
CA SER A 109 -10.04 7.83 8.67
C SER A 109 -9.59 7.84 10.12
N ASP A 110 -9.41 6.68 10.74
CA ASP A 110 -8.92 6.56 12.12
C ASP A 110 -7.53 7.20 12.25
N ASN A 111 -6.67 7.01 11.25
CA ASN A 111 -5.35 7.64 11.21
C ASN A 111 -5.46 9.17 11.19
N ASP A 112 -6.38 9.71 10.40
CA ASP A 112 -6.61 11.14 10.30
C ASP A 112 -7.09 11.71 11.65
N GLU A 113 -7.99 11.03 12.32
CA GLU A 113 -8.48 11.42 13.65
C GLU A 113 -7.35 11.41 14.68
N GLN A 114 -6.49 10.40 14.66
CA GLN A 114 -5.34 10.33 15.57
C GLN A 114 -4.37 11.49 15.33
N ASN A 115 -4.13 11.83 14.09
CA ASN A 115 -3.28 12.97 13.74
C ASN A 115 -3.88 14.29 14.26
N LYS A 116 -5.17 14.48 14.14
CA LYS A 116 -5.87 15.65 14.65
C LYS A 116 -5.77 15.74 16.17
N LEU A 117 -5.93 14.63 16.88
CA LEU A 117 -5.79 14.56 18.33
C LEU A 117 -4.38 14.94 18.78
N ILE A 118 -3.35 14.46 18.08
CA ILE A 118 -1.96 14.78 18.38
C ILE A 118 -1.72 16.29 18.21
N GLU A 119 -2.21 16.89 17.13
CA GLU A 119 -2.09 18.31 16.88
C GLU A 119 -2.79 19.14 17.97
N SER A 120 -3.99 18.74 18.36
CA SER A 120 -4.75 19.40 19.43
C SER A 120 -3.98 19.38 20.75
N ARG A 121 -3.30 18.28 21.08
CA ARG A 121 -2.49 18.16 22.29
C ARG A 121 -1.29 19.07 22.30
N LYS A 122 -0.68 19.31 21.13
CA LYS A 122 0.48 20.23 21.00
C LYS A 122 0.11 21.66 21.33
N ASP A 123 -1.13 22.06 21.08
CA ASP A 123 -1.62 23.41 21.29
C ASP A 123 -2.18 23.63 22.71
N MET A 124 -2.23 22.59 23.54
CA MET A 124 -2.69 22.72 24.92
C MET A 124 -1.61 23.32 25.81
N PRO A 125 -1.95 24.31 26.64
CA PRO A 125 -1.00 24.83 27.64
C PRO A 125 -0.71 23.76 28.67
N ILE A 126 0.56 23.66 29.00
CA ILE A 126 1.05 22.70 30.01
C ILE A 126 0.68 23.19 31.41
#